data_d5b8be51bc777bb501cbc9f2af59eb76
#
_entry.id   d5b8be51bc777bb501cbc9f2af59eb76
#
_cell.length_a   1.000
_cell.length_b   1.000
_cell.length_c   1.000
_cell.angle_alpha   90.00
_cell.angle_beta   90.00
_cell.angle_gamma   90.00
#
_symmetry.space_group_name_H-M   'P 1'
#
loop_
_entity.id
_entity.type
_entity.pdbx_description
1 polymer ?
#
loop_
_entity_poly.entity_id
_entity_poly.type
_entity_poly.pdbx_seq_one_letter_code
_entity_poly.pdbx_strand_id
1 'polypeptide(L)'
;AAKVLRPELAGEELSLSRLRLEARNSMSISHPNIANTQDSGEEDGIGWIIMELVDGYPLTDYLRGGSRIEPEYLMPILVQVAMALGAAARAGVAHRDIKPANIIVRPDGMVKLTDFGISRATGQVNLTAAGMVMGTAQYLPPEQAMGEVATPIGDLYALGVIAYEAAAGRRPFTGETQVDIAFAHVNDPVPPLPDFVPEPLADVILHLLEKDPAKRPESGSAAVREIASAAKAMGVSVTPRPLPLPKAAQ
;
A
#
# COMPACT_ATOMS: atom_id res chain seq x y z
N ALA A 1 -13.82 14.01 2.27
CA ALA A 1 -13.97 13.44 0.92
C ALA A 1 -15.16 12.49 0.88
N ALA A 2 -15.74 12.26 -0.29
CA ALA A 2 -16.82 11.31 -0.48
C ALA A 2 -16.44 10.29 -1.56
N LYS A 3 -16.60 9.00 -1.25
CA LYS A 3 -16.52 7.90 -2.20
C LYS A 3 -17.95 7.46 -2.50
N VAL A 4 -18.36 7.54 -3.75
CA VAL A 4 -19.73 7.23 -4.17
C VAL A 4 -19.70 6.09 -5.17
N LEU A 5 -20.62 5.14 -5.04
CA LEU A 5 -20.82 4.07 -6.01
C LEU A 5 -21.19 4.67 -7.36
N ARG A 6 -20.60 4.15 -8.44
CA ARG A 6 -20.92 4.64 -9.79
C ARG A 6 -22.40 4.38 -10.11
N PRO A 7 -23.09 5.31 -10.80
CA PRO A 7 -24.50 5.17 -11.12
C PRO A 7 -24.86 3.87 -11.88
N GLU A 8 -23.93 3.36 -12.70
CA GLU A 8 -24.13 2.12 -13.46
C GLU A 8 -24.20 0.87 -12.56
N LEU A 9 -23.70 0.98 -11.31
CA LEU A 9 -23.74 -0.07 -10.30
C LEU A 9 -24.84 0.15 -9.26
N ALA A 10 -25.72 1.15 -9.48
CA ALA A 10 -26.81 1.44 -8.56
C ALA A 10 -27.75 0.23 -8.45
N GLY A 11 -28.04 -0.18 -7.19
CA GLY A 11 -28.86 -1.36 -6.92
C GLY A 11 -28.17 -2.70 -7.14
N GLU A 12 -26.90 -2.73 -7.54
CA GLU A 12 -26.14 -3.97 -7.61
C GLU A 12 -25.73 -4.43 -6.20
N GLU A 13 -26.42 -5.41 -5.66
CA GLU A 13 -26.24 -5.85 -4.27
C GLU A 13 -24.80 -6.28 -3.95
N LEU A 14 -24.08 -6.87 -4.91
CA LEU A 14 -22.67 -7.25 -4.71
C LEU A 14 -21.77 -6.02 -4.49
N SER A 15 -22.00 -4.95 -5.25
CA SER A 15 -21.24 -3.69 -5.13
C SER A 15 -21.60 -2.94 -3.86
N LEU A 16 -22.87 -2.92 -3.49
CA LEU A 16 -23.36 -2.33 -2.24
C LEU A 16 -22.83 -3.08 -1.00
N SER A 17 -22.87 -4.41 -1.00
CA SER A 17 -22.35 -5.22 0.11
C SER A 17 -20.85 -5.03 0.31
N ARG A 18 -20.09 -4.88 -0.79
CA ARG A 18 -18.67 -4.53 -0.75
C ARG A 18 -18.45 -3.16 -0.10
N LEU A 19 -19.20 -2.16 -0.54
CA LEU A 19 -19.07 -0.80 0.01
C LEU A 19 -19.41 -0.75 1.52
N ARG A 20 -20.49 -1.45 1.94
CA ARG A 20 -20.85 -1.57 3.37
C ARG A 20 -19.75 -2.24 4.19
N LEU A 21 -19.10 -3.27 3.66
CA LEU A 21 -17.99 -3.95 4.34
C LEU A 21 -16.78 -3.03 4.44
N GLU A 22 -16.46 -2.26 3.38
CA GLU A 22 -15.41 -1.23 3.38
C GLU A 22 -15.65 -0.21 4.49
N ALA A 23 -16.80 0.39 4.48
CA ALA A 23 -17.18 1.35 5.49
C ALA A 23 -17.01 0.79 6.90
N ARG A 24 -17.54 -0.41 7.15
CA ARG A 24 -17.44 -1.07 8.46
C ARG A 24 -16.00 -1.31 8.90
N ASN A 25 -15.15 -1.81 8.01
CA ASN A 25 -13.76 -2.07 8.32
C ASN A 25 -12.99 -0.77 8.58
N SER A 26 -13.18 0.24 7.71
CA SER A 26 -12.52 1.54 7.86
C SER A 26 -12.95 2.27 9.14
N MET A 27 -14.24 2.20 9.51
CA MET A 27 -14.77 2.81 10.74
C MET A 27 -14.25 2.13 12.01
N SER A 28 -13.80 0.87 11.92
CA SER A 28 -13.26 0.13 13.07
C SER A 28 -11.83 0.53 13.44
N ILE A 29 -11.16 1.32 12.58
CA ILE A 29 -9.75 1.66 12.76
C ILE A 29 -9.62 3.17 12.99
N SER A 30 -8.98 3.56 14.08
CA SER A 30 -8.59 4.95 14.35
C SER A 30 -7.08 5.02 14.54
N HIS A 31 -6.38 5.75 13.67
CA HIS A 31 -4.93 5.92 13.75
C HIS A 31 -4.50 7.23 13.05
N PRO A 32 -3.50 7.97 13.56
CA PRO A 32 -3.03 9.21 12.95
C PRO A 32 -2.64 9.08 11.47
N ASN A 33 -2.11 7.93 11.08
CA ASN A 33 -1.67 7.65 9.70
C ASN A 33 -2.72 6.92 8.85
N ILE A 34 -3.99 6.95 9.24
CA ILE A 34 -5.12 6.43 8.47
C ILE A 34 -6.14 7.55 8.30
N ALA A 35 -6.65 7.73 7.08
CA ALA A 35 -7.76 8.64 6.83
C ALA A 35 -9.04 8.10 7.48
N ASN A 36 -9.61 8.85 8.42
CA ASN A 36 -10.78 8.41 9.17
C ASN A 36 -12.02 8.34 8.28
N THR A 37 -12.76 7.24 8.37
CA THR A 37 -14.10 7.14 7.82
C THR A 37 -15.08 7.74 8.83
N GLN A 38 -15.84 8.74 8.40
CA GLN A 38 -16.73 9.54 9.25
C GLN A 38 -18.15 9.02 9.23
N ASP A 39 -18.62 8.62 8.03
CA ASP A 39 -20.01 8.16 7.84
C ASP A 39 -20.11 7.30 6.58
N SER A 40 -21.19 6.55 6.45
CA SER A 40 -21.51 5.79 5.24
C SER A 40 -23.02 5.57 5.17
N GLY A 41 -23.54 5.48 3.96
CA GLY A 41 -24.96 5.27 3.77
C GLY A 41 -25.28 4.78 2.37
N GLU A 42 -26.59 4.67 2.14
CA GLU A 42 -27.18 4.28 0.86
C GLU A 42 -28.47 5.04 0.66
N GLU A 43 -28.64 5.61 -0.52
CA GLU A 43 -29.85 6.32 -0.92
C GLU A 43 -30.13 5.99 -2.39
N ASP A 44 -31.36 5.60 -2.72
CA ASP A 44 -31.79 5.23 -4.06
C ASP A 44 -30.90 4.17 -4.76
N GLY A 45 -30.38 3.21 -3.98
CA GLY A 45 -29.48 2.16 -4.49
C GLY A 45 -28.04 2.62 -4.75
N ILE A 46 -27.70 3.86 -4.40
CA ILE A 46 -26.37 4.43 -4.50
C ILE A 46 -25.73 4.46 -3.11
N GLY A 47 -24.69 3.66 -2.92
CA GLY A 47 -23.91 3.64 -1.69
C GLY A 47 -22.84 4.72 -1.67
N TRP A 48 -22.53 5.26 -0.48
CA TRP A 48 -21.49 6.25 -0.28
C TRP A 48 -20.73 6.07 1.04
N ILE A 49 -19.48 6.55 1.06
CA ILE A 49 -18.64 6.63 2.25
C ILE A 49 -18.10 8.05 2.37
N ILE A 50 -18.26 8.67 3.53
CA ILE A 50 -17.64 9.95 3.86
C ILE A 50 -16.38 9.70 4.66
N MET A 51 -15.28 10.27 4.21
CA MET A 51 -13.98 10.11 4.84
C MET A 51 -13.25 11.45 5.00
N GLU A 52 -12.26 11.46 5.84
CA GLU A 52 -11.35 12.59 6.01
C GLU A 52 -10.83 13.07 4.64
N LEU A 53 -10.92 14.36 4.40
CA LEU A 53 -10.23 14.98 3.27
C LEU A 53 -8.79 15.25 3.68
N VAL A 54 -7.87 14.50 3.11
CA VAL A 54 -6.43 14.66 3.38
C VAL A 54 -5.87 15.71 2.43
N ASP A 55 -5.39 16.82 2.98
CA ASP A 55 -4.65 17.82 2.22
C ASP A 55 -3.21 17.32 2.00
N GLY A 56 -2.87 16.98 0.76
CA GLY A 56 -1.58 16.39 0.39
C GLY A 56 -1.58 15.78 -1.01
N TYR A 57 -0.46 15.19 -1.38
CA TYR A 57 -0.26 14.56 -2.68
C TYR A 57 -0.10 13.04 -2.53
N PRO A 58 -0.68 12.24 -3.43
CA PRO A 58 -0.44 10.79 -3.42
C PRO A 58 1.04 10.50 -3.69
N LEU A 59 1.57 9.48 -3.04
CA LEU A 59 2.98 9.08 -3.21
C LEU A 59 3.32 8.77 -4.67
N THR A 60 2.33 8.38 -5.48
CA THR A 60 2.48 8.22 -6.94
C THR A 60 3.07 9.45 -7.61
N ASP A 61 2.70 10.65 -7.16
CA ASP A 61 3.17 11.90 -7.79
C ASP A 61 4.66 12.14 -7.53
N TYR A 62 5.17 11.67 -6.39
CA TYR A 62 6.59 11.73 -6.05
C TYR A 62 7.44 10.68 -6.81
N LEU A 63 6.81 9.60 -7.28
CA LEU A 63 7.49 8.50 -7.99
C LEU A 63 7.41 8.62 -9.52
N ARG A 64 6.73 9.63 -10.05
CA ARG A 64 6.57 9.83 -11.49
C ARG A 64 7.90 9.95 -12.22
N GLY A 65 7.97 9.34 -13.41
CA GLY A 65 9.14 9.41 -14.28
C GLY A 65 10.38 8.73 -13.70
N GLY A 66 10.22 7.77 -12.79
CA GLY A 66 11.35 7.08 -12.16
C GLY A 66 12.06 7.94 -11.11
N SER A 67 11.36 8.95 -10.55
CA SER A 67 11.90 9.76 -9.46
C SER A 67 12.12 8.90 -8.21
N ARG A 68 13.20 9.21 -7.49
CA ARG A 68 13.57 8.55 -6.23
C ARG A 68 13.24 9.45 -5.05
N ILE A 69 13.07 8.83 -3.91
CA ILE A 69 12.91 9.52 -2.62
C ILE A 69 14.16 9.21 -1.80
N GLU A 70 14.87 10.25 -1.39
CA GLU A 70 16.08 10.11 -0.57
C GLU A 70 15.75 9.46 0.78
N PRO A 71 16.67 8.69 1.38
CA PRO A 71 16.43 7.95 2.62
C PRO A 71 15.88 8.82 3.76
N GLU A 72 16.31 10.08 3.86
CA GLU A 72 15.85 11.02 4.88
C GLU A 72 14.36 11.36 4.83
N TYR A 73 13.71 11.18 3.66
CA TYR A 73 12.28 11.34 3.47
C TYR A 73 11.57 9.99 3.41
N LEU A 74 12.23 8.97 2.83
CA LEU A 74 11.63 7.66 2.65
C LEU A 74 11.42 6.93 3.98
N MET A 75 12.43 6.95 4.87
CA MET A 75 12.35 6.23 6.15
C MET A 75 11.18 6.69 7.04
N PRO A 76 10.91 8.01 7.20
CA PRO A 76 9.71 8.49 7.88
C PRO A 76 8.40 8.02 7.25
N ILE A 77 8.32 7.97 5.91
CA ILE A 77 7.14 7.47 5.19
C ILE A 77 6.90 5.99 5.51
N LEU A 78 7.94 5.16 5.37
CA LEU A 78 7.84 3.72 5.60
C LEU A 78 7.41 3.39 7.03
N VAL A 79 7.98 4.07 8.04
CA VAL A 79 7.58 3.89 9.45
C VAL A 79 6.11 4.21 9.64
N GLN A 80 5.64 5.34 9.12
CA GLN A 80 4.25 5.77 9.26
C GLN A 80 3.27 4.77 8.61
N VAL A 81 3.58 4.29 7.40
CA VAL A 81 2.76 3.28 6.72
C VAL A 81 2.78 1.96 7.50
N ALA A 82 3.93 1.48 7.96
CA ALA A 82 4.03 0.27 8.77
C ALA A 82 3.25 0.38 10.10
N MET A 83 3.25 1.56 10.74
CA MET A 83 2.42 1.82 11.93
C MET A 83 0.92 1.73 11.62
N ALA A 84 0.49 2.32 10.51
CA ALA A 84 -0.90 2.26 10.03
C ALA A 84 -1.34 0.81 9.74
N LEU A 85 -0.50 0.04 9.03
CA LEU A 85 -0.75 -1.38 8.75
C LEU A 85 -0.81 -2.21 10.03
N GLY A 86 0.07 -1.93 10.99
CA GLY A 86 0.03 -2.57 12.30
C GLY A 86 -1.24 -2.25 13.09
N ALA A 87 -1.76 -1.03 12.99
CA ALA A 87 -3.02 -0.64 13.62
C ALA A 87 -4.21 -1.36 12.98
N ALA A 88 -4.26 -1.44 11.65
CA ALA A 88 -5.28 -2.17 10.91
C ALA A 88 -5.28 -3.66 11.27
N ALA A 89 -4.10 -4.29 11.30
CA ALA A 89 -3.94 -5.70 11.66
C ALA A 89 -4.46 -6.01 13.07
N ARG A 90 -4.22 -5.13 14.05
CA ARG A 90 -4.76 -5.28 15.42
C ARG A 90 -6.28 -5.17 15.47
N ALA A 91 -6.90 -4.45 14.55
CA ALA A 91 -8.36 -4.40 14.37
C ALA A 91 -8.90 -5.58 13.54
N GLY A 92 -8.06 -6.55 13.17
CA GLY A 92 -8.45 -7.70 12.32
C GLY A 92 -8.64 -7.36 10.85
N VAL A 93 -8.12 -6.22 10.39
CA VAL A 93 -8.29 -5.74 9.01
C VAL A 93 -6.96 -5.78 8.27
N ALA A 94 -6.93 -6.42 7.10
CA ALA A 94 -5.87 -6.25 6.11
C ALA A 94 -6.29 -5.18 5.09
N HIS A 95 -5.35 -4.38 4.60
CA HIS A 95 -5.64 -3.31 3.64
C HIS A 95 -5.93 -3.84 2.23
N ARG A 96 -5.18 -4.84 1.78
CA ARG A 96 -5.36 -5.60 0.52
C ARG A 96 -5.09 -4.84 -0.78
N ASP A 97 -4.88 -3.53 -0.76
CA ASP A 97 -4.60 -2.70 -1.93
C ASP A 97 -3.56 -1.61 -1.60
N ILE A 98 -2.45 -2.01 -0.96
CA ILE A 98 -1.33 -1.12 -0.67
C ILE A 98 -0.61 -0.77 -1.97
N LYS A 99 -0.64 0.52 -2.30
CA LYS A 99 0.02 1.11 -3.48
C LYS A 99 0.27 2.60 -3.27
N PRO A 100 1.18 3.23 -4.02
CA PRO A 100 1.50 4.65 -3.86
C PRO A 100 0.31 5.59 -3.97
N ALA A 101 -0.71 5.24 -4.79
CA ALA A 101 -1.91 6.06 -4.95
C ALA A 101 -2.76 6.16 -3.67
N ASN A 102 -2.66 5.16 -2.76
CA ASN A 102 -3.41 5.09 -1.51
C ASN A 102 -2.61 5.63 -0.32
N ILE A 103 -1.45 6.22 -0.55
CA ILE A 103 -0.57 6.83 0.46
C ILE A 103 -0.51 8.32 0.17
N ILE A 104 -1.19 9.14 0.99
CA ILE A 104 -1.18 10.60 0.82
C ILE A 104 -0.12 11.20 1.74
N VAL A 105 0.80 11.95 1.16
CA VAL A 105 1.85 12.67 1.87
C VAL A 105 1.39 14.12 2.04
N ARG A 106 1.27 14.56 3.28
CA ARG A 106 0.88 15.91 3.64
C ARG A 106 2.07 16.87 3.59
N PRO A 107 1.82 18.20 3.50
CA PRO A 107 2.90 19.20 3.50
C PRO A 107 3.80 19.17 4.74
N ASP A 108 3.29 18.70 5.88
CA ASP A 108 4.05 18.54 7.13
C ASP A 108 4.87 17.25 7.20
N GLY A 109 4.83 16.41 6.16
CA GLY A 109 5.49 15.11 6.10
C GLY A 109 4.73 13.98 6.80
N MET A 110 3.55 14.27 7.36
CA MET A 110 2.66 13.22 7.84
C MET A 110 2.09 12.42 6.66
N VAL A 111 1.94 11.13 6.86
CA VAL A 111 1.37 10.22 5.86
C VAL A 111 0.00 9.75 6.31
N LYS A 112 -0.95 9.72 5.40
CA LYS A 112 -2.28 9.13 5.59
C LYS A 112 -2.50 8.01 4.58
N LEU A 113 -2.83 6.82 5.09
CA LEU A 113 -3.27 5.69 4.29
C LEU A 113 -4.78 5.81 4.03
N THR A 114 -5.19 5.66 2.79
CA THR A 114 -6.59 5.79 2.34
C THR A 114 -7.04 4.49 1.68
N ASP A 115 -8.35 4.38 1.41
CA ASP A 115 -8.94 3.29 0.61
C ASP A 115 -8.58 1.88 1.11
N PHE A 116 -9.02 1.55 2.34
CA PHE A 116 -8.95 0.18 2.85
C PHE A 116 -9.75 -0.75 1.94
N GLY A 117 -9.03 -1.40 1.02
CA GLY A 117 -9.56 -2.08 -0.14
C GLY A 117 -10.47 -3.25 0.18
N ILE A 118 -11.71 -3.14 -0.24
CA ILE A 118 -12.64 -4.26 -0.33
C ILE A 118 -12.85 -4.68 -1.78
N SER A 119 -12.27 -3.97 -2.72
CA SER A 119 -12.36 -4.35 -4.13
C SER A 119 -11.97 -5.81 -4.41
N ARG A 120 -11.46 -6.52 -3.37
CA ARG A 120 -11.07 -7.94 -3.42
C ARG A 120 -11.59 -8.73 -2.22
N ALA A 121 -12.86 -8.54 -1.81
CA ALA A 121 -13.50 -9.23 -0.67
C ALA A 121 -13.65 -10.75 -0.87
N THR A 122 -13.34 -11.28 -2.03
CA THR A 122 -13.10 -12.70 -2.27
C THR A 122 -11.67 -12.82 -2.78
N GLY A 123 -10.82 -13.52 -2.05
CA GLY A 123 -9.40 -13.73 -2.29
C GLY A 123 -9.05 -14.39 -3.63
N GLN A 124 -9.64 -13.92 -4.67
CA GLN A 124 -9.32 -14.29 -6.04
C GLN A 124 -8.80 -13.05 -6.74
N VAL A 125 -7.48 -13.01 -6.94
CA VAL A 125 -7.02 -12.61 -8.26
C VAL A 125 -7.79 -13.54 -9.17
N ASN A 126 -8.90 -13.12 -9.72
CA ASN A 126 -9.54 -13.87 -10.77
C ASN A 126 -8.56 -13.82 -11.95
N LEU A 127 -7.64 -14.78 -11.96
CA LEU A 127 -7.20 -15.33 -13.23
C LEU A 127 -8.50 -15.87 -13.81
N THR A 128 -9.25 -15.03 -14.52
CA THR A 128 -10.39 -15.48 -15.27
C THR A 128 -9.87 -16.58 -16.19
N ALA A 129 -10.72 -17.57 -16.54
CA ALA A 129 -10.40 -18.58 -17.54
C ALA A 129 -9.88 -17.98 -18.88
N ALA A 130 -9.90 -16.65 -19.01
CA ALA A 130 -9.39 -15.84 -20.12
C ALA A 130 -8.02 -15.18 -19.83
N GLY A 131 -7.31 -15.49 -18.72
CA GLY A 131 -5.97 -14.95 -18.44
C GLY A 131 -5.93 -13.46 -18.07
N MET A 132 -7.06 -12.84 -17.72
CA MET A 132 -7.08 -11.43 -17.29
C MET A 132 -6.94 -11.32 -15.78
N VAL A 133 -5.88 -10.66 -15.32
CA VAL A 133 -5.72 -10.19 -13.94
C VAL A 133 -6.55 -8.91 -13.79
N MET A 134 -7.61 -8.96 -13.01
CA MET A 134 -8.44 -7.80 -12.73
C MET A 134 -7.78 -6.94 -11.66
N GLY A 135 -7.21 -5.80 -12.04
CA GLY A 135 -6.54 -4.86 -11.14
C GLY A 135 -5.02 -4.77 -11.37
N THR A 136 -4.34 -3.97 -10.55
CA THR A 136 -2.91 -3.69 -10.66
C THR A 136 -2.10 -4.80 -9.99
N ALA A 137 -1.35 -5.61 -10.76
CA ALA A 137 -0.45 -6.63 -10.22
C ALA A 137 0.87 -6.09 -9.65
N GLN A 138 1.14 -4.80 -9.86
CA GLN A 138 2.44 -4.16 -9.60
C GLN A 138 2.92 -4.24 -8.15
N TYR A 139 2.00 -4.35 -7.19
CA TYR A 139 2.29 -4.41 -5.75
C TYR A 139 1.69 -5.67 -5.11
N LEU A 140 1.38 -6.67 -5.93
CA LEU A 140 0.67 -7.87 -5.52
C LEU A 140 1.59 -8.84 -4.76
N PRO A 141 1.26 -9.27 -3.53
CA PRO A 141 2.03 -10.29 -2.83
C PRO A 141 1.97 -11.64 -3.55
N PRO A 142 3.06 -12.45 -3.50
CA PRO A 142 3.12 -13.77 -4.15
C PRO A 142 1.96 -14.68 -3.78
N GLU A 143 1.61 -14.78 -2.50
CA GLU A 143 0.49 -15.59 -2.01
C GLU A 143 -0.84 -15.18 -2.60
N GLN A 144 -1.06 -13.88 -2.79
CA GLN A 144 -2.28 -13.38 -3.43
C GLN A 144 -2.29 -13.64 -4.95
N ALA A 145 -1.12 -13.58 -5.60
CA ALA A 145 -0.98 -13.96 -7.00
C ALA A 145 -1.31 -15.45 -7.22
N MET A 146 -1.05 -16.30 -6.23
CA MET A 146 -1.42 -17.71 -6.20
C MET A 146 -2.87 -17.97 -5.79
N GLY A 147 -3.66 -16.92 -5.48
CA GLY A 147 -5.08 -17.05 -5.13
C GLY A 147 -5.34 -17.29 -3.64
N GLU A 148 -4.33 -17.12 -2.79
CA GLU A 148 -4.50 -17.25 -1.35
C GLU A 148 -5.20 -16.02 -0.75
N VAL A 149 -5.73 -16.18 0.46
CA VAL A 149 -6.41 -15.09 1.17
C VAL A 149 -5.42 -14.01 1.55
N ALA A 150 -5.79 -12.76 1.28
CA ALA A 150 -5.01 -11.59 1.68
C ALA A 150 -4.84 -11.50 3.20
N THR A 151 -3.63 -11.27 3.64
CA THR A 151 -3.26 -11.15 5.05
C THR A 151 -2.57 -9.81 5.34
N PRO A 152 -2.53 -9.35 6.60
CA PRO A 152 -1.72 -8.17 6.96
C PRO A 152 -0.22 -8.31 6.64
N ILE A 153 0.31 -9.54 6.58
CA ILE A 153 1.70 -9.79 6.19
C ILE A 153 1.90 -9.55 4.69
N GLY A 154 0.86 -9.81 3.87
CA GLY A 154 0.87 -9.42 2.45
C GLY A 154 0.96 -7.90 2.25
N ASP A 155 0.30 -7.11 3.10
CA ASP A 155 0.40 -5.65 3.03
C ASP A 155 1.84 -5.16 3.29
N LEU A 156 2.63 -5.86 4.12
CA LEU A 156 4.04 -5.57 4.35
C LEU A 156 4.91 -5.86 3.11
N TYR A 157 4.60 -6.92 2.35
CA TYR A 157 5.27 -7.16 1.07
C TYR A 157 4.99 -6.03 0.08
N ALA A 158 3.74 -5.59 -0.04
CA ALA A 158 3.38 -4.47 -0.91
C ALA A 158 4.10 -3.17 -0.49
N LEU A 159 4.27 -2.93 0.83
CA LEU A 159 5.12 -1.85 1.34
C LEU A 159 6.58 -2.01 0.91
N GLY A 160 7.10 -3.24 0.90
CA GLY A 160 8.44 -3.56 0.37
C GLY A 160 8.59 -3.21 -1.11
N VAL A 161 7.58 -3.50 -1.94
CA VAL A 161 7.58 -3.11 -3.37
C VAL A 161 7.62 -1.59 -3.53
N ILE A 162 6.83 -0.86 -2.74
CA ILE A 162 6.83 0.61 -2.73
C ILE A 162 8.18 1.15 -2.30
N ALA A 163 8.76 0.57 -1.25
CA ALA A 163 10.08 0.99 -0.75
C ALA A 163 11.19 0.76 -1.80
N TYR A 164 11.14 -0.38 -2.50
CA TYR A 164 12.06 -0.67 -3.60
C TYR A 164 11.90 0.37 -4.73
N GLU A 165 10.67 0.63 -5.18
CA GLU A 165 10.39 1.60 -6.23
C GLU A 165 10.86 3.01 -5.83
N ALA A 166 10.57 3.43 -4.62
CA ALA A 166 10.96 4.75 -4.11
C ALA A 166 12.48 4.91 -3.97
N ALA A 167 13.20 3.86 -3.54
CA ALA A 167 14.64 3.89 -3.39
C ALA A 167 15.38 3.76 -4.73
N ALA A 168 14.93 2.87 -5.61
CA ALA A 168 15.61 2.53 -6.87
C ALA A 168 15.15 3.36 -8.07
N GLY A 169 13.99 4.05 -7.99
CA GLY A 169 13.36 4.75 -9.12
C GLY A 169 12.68 3.82 -10.13
N ARG A 170 12.57 2.55 -9.80
CA ARG A 170 11.93 1.52 -10.65
C ARG A 170 11.36 0.40 -9.76
N ARG A 171 10.32 -0.26 -10.22
CA ARG A 171 9.76 -1.42 -9.52
C ARG A 171 10.65 -2.65 -9.65
N PRO A 172 10.61 -3.56 -8.66
CA PRO A 172 11.40 -4.80 -8.70
C PRO A 172 10.95 -5.73 -9.83
N PHE A 173 9.65 -5.73 -10.14
CA PHE A 173 9.07 -6.60 -11.16
C PHE A 173 8.25 -5.77 -12.15
N THR A 174 8.46 -6.04 -13.43
CA THR A 174 7.76 -5.43 -14.57
C THR A 174 7.43 -6.51 -15.59
N GLY A 175 6.52 -6.26 -16.49
CA GLY A 175 6.13 -7.19 -17.55
C GLY A 175 5.24 -6.49 -18.58
N GLU A 176 5.04 -7.12 -19.72
CA GLU A 176 4.16 -6.61 -20.77
C GLU A 176 2.69 -6.70 -20.38
N THR A 177 2.33 -7.72 -19.58
CA THR A 177 0.98 -7.93 -19.09
C THR A 177 0.93 -7.97 -17.56
N GLN A 178 -0.27 -7.81 -16.99
CA GLN A 178 -0.47 -7.97 -15.55
C GLN A 178 -0.19 -9.42 -15.08
N VAL A 179 -0.35 -10.39 -15.97
CA VAL A 179 -0.04 -11.81 -15.70
C VAL A 179 1.48 -12.00 -15.58
N ASP A 180 2.27 -11.39 -16.48
CA ASP A 180 3.73 -11.48 -16.41
C ASP A 180 4.26 -10.87 -15.11
N ILE A 181 3.68 -9.73 -14.69
CA ILE A 181 4.06 -9.08 -13.43
C ILE A 181 3.70 -9.97 -12.23
N ALA A 182 2.49 -10.54 -12.21
CA ALA A 182 2.07 -11.45 -11.15
C ALA A 182 2.96 -12.71 -11.10
N PHE A 183 3.31 -13.27 -12.25
CA PHE A 183 4.23 -14.41 -12.36
C PHE A 183 5.62 -14.07 -11.78
N ALA A 184 6.15 -12.88 -12.11
CA ALA A 184 7.45 -12.43 -11.60
C ALA A 184 7.42 -12.24 -10.06
N HIS A 185 6.32 -11.70 -9.50
CA HIS A 185 6.16 -11.64 -8.04
C HIS A 185 6.24 -13.00 -7.37
N VAL A 186 5.77 -14.06 -8.01
CA VAL A 186 5.82 -15.43 -7.46
C VAL A 186 7.18 -16.09 -7.67
N ASN A 187 7.73 -16.02 -8.89
CA ASN A 187 8.79 -16.90 -9.33
C ASN A 187 10.16 -16.25 -9.45
N ASP A 188 10.23 -14.96 -9.80
CA ASP A 188 11.51 -14.33 -10.07
C ASP A 188 12.20 -13.89 -8.76
N PRO A 189 13.51 -14.03 -8.64
CA PRO A 189 14.26 -13.46 -7.53
C PRO A 189 14.11 -11.93 -7.50
N VAL A 190 14.11 -11.34 -6.31
CA VAL A 190 14.12 -9.88 -6.18
C VAL A 190 15.44 -9.37 -6.76
N PRO A 191 15.41 -8.46 -7.76
CA PRO A 191 16.64 -7.89 -8.30
C PRO A 191 17.41 -7.14 -7.20
N PRO A 192 18.75 -7.15 -7.25
CA PRO A 192 19.55 -6.37 -6.31
C PRO A 192 19.22 -4.89 -6.42
N LEU A 193 19.20 -4.20 -5.29
CA LEU A 193 19.08 -2.74 -5.27
C LEU A 193 20.37 -2.11 -5.84
N PRO A 194 20.27 -0.94 -6.47
CA PRO A 194 21.45 -0.22 -6.97
C PRO A 194 22.41 0.17 -5.84
N ASP A 195 23.71 0.23 -6.13
CA ASP A 195 24.79 0.52 -5.15
C ASP A 195 24.63 1.86 -4.41
N PHE A 196 23.86 2.80 -4.98
CA PHE A 196 23.58 4.07 -4.32
C PHE A 196 22.53 3.97 -3.19
N VAL A 197 21.81 2.85 -3.10
CA VAL A 197 20.86 2.59 -1.99
C VAL A 197 21.67 2.10 -0.79
N PRO A 198 21.59 2.78 0.35
CA PRO A 198 22.35 2.36 1.53
C PRO A 198 22.00 0.94 1.97
N GLU A 199 23.00 0.15 2.33
CA GLU A 199 22.84 -1.25 2.73
C GLU A 199 21.77 -1.47 3.82
N PRO A 200 21.70 -0.67 4.93
CA PRO A 200 20.65 -0.89 5.92
C PRO A 200 19.23 -0.69 5.38
N LEU A 201 19.03 0.21 4.40
CA LEU A 201 17.74 0.37 3.74
C LEU A 201 17.47 -0.80 2.78
N ALA A 202 18.49 -1.24 2.04
CA ALA A 202 18.40 -2.39 1.15
C ALA A 202 17.98 -3.66 1.91
N ASP A 203 18.57 -3.92 3.06
CA ASP A 203 18.25 -5.08 3.91
C ASP A 203 16.79 -5.09 4.35
N VAL A 204 16.28 -3.95 4.82
CA VAL A 204 14.85 -3.80 5.18
C VAL A 204 13.95 -4.08 3.98
N ILE A 205 14.26 -3.50 2.82
CA ILE A 205 13.48 -3.69 1.59
C ILE A 205 13.46 -5.18 1.20
N LEU A 206 14.61 -5.83 1.20
CA LEU A 206 14.71 -7.26 0.81
C LEU A 206 13.98 -8.16 1.80
N HIS A 207 14.03 -7.87 3.10
CA HIS A 207 13.30 -8.62 4.12
C HIS A 207 11.78 -8.48 3.96
N LEU A 208 11.27 -7.27 3.66
CA LEU A 208 9.85 -7.08 3.34
C LEU A 208 9.44 -7.83 2.07
N LEU A 209 10.35 -7.99 1.10
CA LEU A 209 10.14 -8.66 -0.18
C LEU A 209 10.37 -10.18 -0.16
N GLU A 210 10.60 -10.77 1.00
CA GLU A 210 10.68 -12.23 1.12
C GLU A 210 9.43 -12.88 0.52
N LYS A 211 9.65 -13.90 -0.34
CA LYS A 211 8.54 -14.57 -1.04
C LYS A 211 7.66 -15.36 -0.08
N ASP A 212 8.29 -16.03 0.87
CA ASP A 212 7.61 -16.76 1.94
C ASP A 212 7.11 -15.78 3.00
N PRO A 213 5.78 -15.66 3.24
CA PRO A 213 5.24 -14.77 4.25
C PRO A 213 5.81 -15.01 5.66
N ALA A 214 6.19 -16.26 5.98
CA ALA A 214 6.75 -16.60 7.29
C ALA A 214 8.17 -16.07 7.51
N LYS A 215 8.85 -15.63 6.46
CA LYS A 215 10.19 -15.04 6.49
C LYS A 215 10.17 -13.51 6.50
N ARG A 216 9.01 -12.88 6.38
CA ARG A 216 8.84 -11.43 6.47
C ARG A 216 8.76 -11.00 7.94
N PRO A 217 8.87 -9.68 8.24
CA PRO A 217 8.54 -9.18 9.57
C PRO A 217 7.18 -9.70 10.03
N GLU A 218 7.11 -10.24 11.24
CA GLU A 218 5.91 -10.90 11.79
C GLU A 218 4.71 -9.97 12.00
N SER A 219 4.93 -8.65 11.97
CA SER A 219 3.90 -7.63 12.18
C SER A 219 4.36 -6.26 11.70
N GLY A 220 3.39 -5.33 11.54
CA GLY A 220 3.72 -3.92 11.29
C GLY A 220 4.61 -3.32 12.37
N SER A 221 4.45 -3.74 13.63
CA SER A 221 5.33 -3.28 14.72
C SER A 221 6.76 -3.82 14.60
N ALA A 222 6.94 -5.05 14.12
CA ALA A 222 8.27 -5.61 13.81
C ALA A 222 8.91 -4.83 12.67
N ALA A 223 8.19 -4.57 11.58
CA ALA A 223 8.65 -3.76 10.46
C ALA A 223 9.07 -2.35 10.92
N VAL A 224 8.29 -1.70 11.79
CA VAL A 224 8.65 -0.38 12.37
C VAL A 224 9.99 -0.44 13.09
N ARG A 225 10.23 -1.47 13.92
CA ARG A 225 11.51 -1.61 14.65
C ARG A 225 12.70 -1.77 13.70
N GLU A 226 12.55 -2.56 12.66
CA GLU A 226 13.60 -2.79 11.66
C GLU A 226 13.89 -1.51 10.87
N ILE A 227 12.86 -0.84 10.36
CA ILE A 227 13.00 0.43 9.63
C ILE A 227 13.68 1.48 10.53
N ALA A 228 13.27 1.60 11.80
CA ALA A 228 13.87 2.55 12.73
C ALA A 228 15.33 2.20 13.05
N SER A 229 15.67 0.92 13.16
CA SER A 229 17.06 0.46 13.35
C SER A 229 17.94 0.80 12.16
N ALA A 230 17.45 0.55 10.93
CA ALA A 230 18.14 0.89 9.70
C ALA A 230 18.34 2.42 9.55
N ALA A 231 17.30 3.21 9.87
CA ALA A 231 17.39 4.66 9.87
C ALA A 231 18.49 5.16 10.85
N LYS A 232 18.50 4.60 12.05
CA LYS A 232 19.55 4.91 13.05
C LYS A 232 20.95 4.57 12.54
N ALA A 233 21.12 3.43 11.91
CA ALA A 233 22.42 3.01 11.32
C ALA A 233 22.91 3.98 10.23
N MET A 234 21.99 4.59 9.50
CA MET A 234 22.28 5.60 8.46
C MET A 234 22.36 7.04 9.03
N GLY A 235 22.13 7.26 10.33
CA GLY A 235 22.04 8.60 10.91
C GLY A 235 20.81 9.41 10.45
N VAL A 236 19.75 8.73 9.99
CA VAL A 236 18.51 9.33 9.50
C VAL A 236 17.43 9.29 10.56
N SER A 237 16.66 10.38 10.70
CA SER A 237 15.48 10.42 11.59
C SER A 237 14.27 9.74 10.92
N VAL A 238 13.44 9.11 11.75
CA VAL A 238 12.11 8.58 11.32
C VAL A 238 10.96 9.56 11.64
N THR A 239 11.28 10.74 12.17
CA THR A 239 10.27 11.78 12.42
C THR A 239 9.72 12.31 11.08
N PRO A 240 8.39 12.53 10.97
CA PRO A 240 7.81 13.13 9.77
C PRO A 240 8.55 14.39 9.35
N ARG A 241 8.82 14.51 8.05
CA ARG A 241 9.58 15.61 7.47
C ARG A 241 8.91 16.08 6.17
N PRO A 242 8.71 17.40 6.01
CA PRO A 242 8.19 17.96 4.77
C PRO A 242 9.00 17.50 3.55
N LEU A 243 8.33 16.94 2.56
CA LEU A 243 8.93 16.61 1.28
C LEU A 243 8.88 17.83 0.35
N PRO A 244 9.88 17.98 -0.53
CA PRO A 244 9.74 18.90 -1.66
C PRO A 244 8.48 18.58 -2.47
N LEU A 245 7.80 19.60 -3.00
CA LEU A 245 6.59 19.38 -3.81
C LEU A 245 6.91 18.43 -4.99
N PRO A 246 5.98 17.53 -5.34
CA PRO A 246 6.19 16.63 -6.48
C PRO A 246 6.28 17.44 -7.78
N LYS A 247 7.09 16.97 -8.74
CA LYS A 247 7.29 17.66 -10.03
C LYS A 247 5.99 17.94 -10.79
N ALA A 248 4.95 17.16 -10.57
CA ALA A 248 3.64 17.36 -11.19
C ALA A 248 2.83 18.52 -10.58
N ALA A 249 3.26 19.06 -9.44
CA ALA A 249 2.61 20.16 -8.72
C ALA A 249 3.37 21.49 -8.87
N GLN A 250 4.50 21.49 -9.57
CA GLN A 250 5.29 22.66 -9.95
C GLN A 250 4.88 23.14 -11.34
#